data_fb965c3ee8cab300cd31fcb1ee4812db
#
_entry.id   fb965c3ee8cab300cd31fcb1ee4812db
#
_cell.length_a   1.000
_cell.length_b   1.000
_cell.length_c   1.000
_cell.angle_alpha   90.00
_cell.angle_beta   90.00
_cell.angle_gamma   90.00
#
_symmetry.space_group_name_H-M   'P 1'
#
loop_
_entity.id
_entity.type
_entity.pdbx_description
1 polymer ?
#
loop_
_entity_poly.entity_id
_entity_poly.type
_entity_poly.pdbx_seq_one_letter_code
_entity_poly.pdbx_strand_id
1 'polypeptide(L)'
;MEYIQDQNQKISIKRIGEDPVLDVHQKEGVYWLSFPQLDARQEFLHGFSTRLGGVSKEHLYSMNLSFSRGDSEENVRENFRRMGEAIGFDPEKMVFSHQTHTTNIRKVTREDCGKGFSRERDYQDIDGLITNEPGVVLTTFYADCVPIFLVDPVKKAIGLSHSGWRGTVGKISQETIHCMQESYGSRPEDLLAAVGPSICQDCYEVSKDVIDRFKDGFARKYWPELFYEKPNGKYQLN
;
A
#
# COMPACT_ATOMS: atom_id res chain seq x y z
N MET A 1 -10.82 23.34 -4.95
CA MET A 1 -11.00 21.91 -5.19
C MET A 1 -9.84 21.48 -6.07
N GLU A 2 -9.04 20.57 -5.60
CA GLU A 2 -7.85 20.09 -6.30
C GLU A 2 -8.23 18.91 -7.19
N TYR A 3 -7.58 18.77 -8.35
CA TYR A 3 -7.88 17.71 -9.31
C TYR A 3 -6.59 17.13 -9.84
N ILE A 4 -6.59 15.80 -10.04
CA ILE A 4 -5.68 15.15 -10.95
C ILE A 4 -6.46 14.74 -12.19
N GLN A 5 -5.90 14.94 -13.37
CA GLN A 5 -6.62 14.65 -14.61
C GLN A 5 -5.68 14.27 -15.76
N ASP A 6 -6.21 13.48 -16.66
CA ASP A 6 -5.65 13.26 -17.99
C ASP A 6 -6.70 13.60 -19.07
N GLN A 7 -6.46 13.18 -20.31
CA GLN A 7 -7.37 13.49 -21.44
C GLN A 7 -8.79 12.91 -21.27
N ASN A 8 -8.95 11.83 -20.50
CA ASN A 8 -10.19 11.06 -20.42
C ASN A 8 -10.79 10.99 -19.01
N GLN A 9 -10.02 11.31 -17.99
CA GLN A 9 -10.47 11.21 -16.60
C GLN A 9 -10.06 12.43 -15.77
N LYS A 10 -10.96 12.82 -14.88
CA LYS A 10 -10.74 13.86 -13.88
C LYS A 10 -11.10 13.30 -12.51
N ILE A 11 -10.15 13.26 -11.61
CA ILE A 11 -10.33 12.77 -10.24
C ILE A 11 -10.27 13.95 -9.29
N SER A 12 -11.34 14.18 -8.54
CA SER A 12 -11.39 15.24 -7.52
C SER A 12 -10.66 14.78 -6.27
N ILE A 13 -9.83 15.65 -5.72
CA ILE A 13 -9.22 15.45 -4.41
C ILE A 13 -9.96 16.35 -3.43
N LYS A 14 -10.58 15.75 -2.43
CA LYS A 14 -11.20 16.45 -1.31
C LYS A 14 -10.29 16.31 -0.10
N ARG A 15 -9.69 17.39 0.33
CA ARG A 15 -8.93 17.42 1.59
C ARG A 15 -9.88 17.67 2.76
N ILE A 16 -9.67 16.93 3.83
CA ILE A 16 -10.37 17.08 5.12
C ILE A 16 -9.27 17.37 6.14
N GLY A 17 -9.35 18.51 6.80
CA GLY A 17 -8.29 18.98 7.71
C GLY A 17 -7.38 20.04 7.09
N GLU A 18 -6.52 20.63 7.92
CA GLU A 18 -5.65 21.75 7.54
C GLU A 18 -4.27 21.25 7.04
N ASP A 19 -3.77 20.15 7.59
CA ASP A 19 -2.47 19.60 7.22
C ASP A 19 -2.58 18.58 6.08
N PRO A 20 -1.73 18.67 5.06
CA PRO A 20 -1.68 17.69 3.98
C PRO A 20 -1.14 16.36 4.51
N VAL A 21 -1.97 15.32 4.47
CA VAL A 21 -1.54 13.94 4.80
C VAL A 21 -0.81 13.31 3.62
N LEU A 22 -1.15 13.74 2.41
CA LEU A 22 -0.60 13.24 1.15
C LEU A 22 -0.26 14.42 0.23
N ASP A 23 0.89 14.33 -0.41
CA ASP A 23 1.27 15.19 -1.54
C ASP A 23 0.96 14.49 -2.86
N VAL A 24 0.54 15.29 -3.85
CA VAL A 24 0.27 14.83 -5.21
C VAL A 24 1.42 15.26 -6.09
N HIS A 25 2.02 14.32 -6.76
CA HIS A 25 3.10 14.53 -7.71
C HIS A 25 2.66 14.20 -9.12
N GLN A 26 3.32 14.84 -10.10
CA GLN A 26 3.08 14.57 -11.51
C GLN A 26 4.38 14.70 -12.30
N LYS A 27 4.65 13.69 -13.14
CA LYS A 27 5.72 13.74 -14.12
C LYS A 27 5.28 13.01 -15.39
N GLU A 28 5.37 13.66 -16.53
CA GLU A 28 5.04 13.08 -17.85
C GLU A 28 3.66 12.41 -17.93
N GLY A 29 2.67 13.00 -17.26
CA GLY A 29 1.30 12.49 -17.21
C GLY A 29 1.03 11.41 -16.17
N VAL A 30 2.07 10.88 -15.53
CA VAL A 30 1.93 9.94 -14.41
C VAL A 30 1.71 10.71 -13.13
N TYR A 31 0.70 10.30 -12.35
CA TYR A 31 0.40 10.88 -11.05
C TYR A 31 0.60 9.85 -9.96
N TRP A 32 1.27 10.26 -8.88
CA TRP A 32 1.42 9.44 -7.67
C TRP A 32 1.27 10.28 -6.41
N LEU A 33 1.06 9.62 -5.30
CA LEU A 33 0.94 10.22 -3.98
C LEU A 33 2.15 9.86 -3.13
N SER A 34 2.59 10.78 -2.28
CA SER A 34 3.60 10.52 -1.24
C SER A 34 3.14 11.06 0.11
N PHE A 35 3.90 10.76 1.16
CA PHE A 35 3.65 11.23 2.52
C PHE A 35 4.70 12.29 2.89
N PRO A 36 4.31 13.55 3.16
CA PRO A 36 5.25 14.63 3.47
C PRO A 36 6.24 14.30 4.59
N GLN A 37 5.78 13.58 5.62
CA GLN A 37 6.64 13.15 6.71
C GLN A 37 7.73 12.15 6.30
N LEU A 38 7.49 11.34 5.26
CA LEU A 38 8.49 10.41 4.71
C LEU A 38 9.35 11.10 3.65
N ASP A 39 8.78 12.05 2.86
CA ASP A 39 9.53 12.85 1.89
C ASP A 39 10.62 13.70 2.56
N ALA A 40 10.41 14.12 3.81
CA ALA A 40 11.43 14.79 4.61
C ALA A 40 12.67 13.92 4.86
N ARG A 41 12.58 12.60 4.60
CA ARG A 41 13.67 11.63 4.69
C ARG A 41 14.15 11.26 3.30
N GLN A 42 14.95 12.11 2.70
CA GLN A 42 15.41 12.01 1.30
C GLN A 42 16.14 10.69 0.96
N GLU A 43 16.58 9.94 1.96
CA GLU A 43 17.19 8.62 1.81
C GLU A 43 16.18 7.49 1.52
N PHE A 44 14.86 7.75 1.66
CA PHE A 44 13.80 6.76 1.43
C PHE A 44 12.87 7.22 0.32
N LEU A 45 12.83 6.46 -0.75
CA LEU A 45 11.91 6.67 -1.84
C LEU A 45 10.61 5.90 -1.58
N HIS A 46 9.48 6.55 -1.78
CA HIS A 46 8.17 5.91 -1.65
C HIS A 46 7.15 6.54 -2.58
N GLY A 47 6.05 5.84 -2.80
CA GLY A 47 4.95 6.38 -3.59
C GLY A 47 3.76 5.43 -3.62
N PHE A 48 2.59 5.99 -3.80
CA PHE A 48 1.35 5.28 -4.05
C PHE A 48 0.81 5.70 -5.42
N SER A 49 0.65 4.75 -6.34
CA SER A 49 0.20 5.02 -7.71
C SER A 49 -1.24 5.54 -7.74
N THR A 50 -1.53 6.40 -8.72
CA THR A 50 -2.91 6.65 -9.11
C THR A 50 -3.25 5.84 -10.37
N ARG A 51 -4.49 5.90 -10.81
CA ARG A 51 -4.93 5.23 -12.04
C ARG A 51 -4.57 5.99 -13.33
N LEU A 52 -3.89 7.13 -13.24
CA LEU A 52 -3.63 8.02 -14.38
C LEU A 52 -2.21 7.89 -14.92
N GLY A 53 -2.06 8.11 -16.23
CA GLY A 53 -0.77 8.21 -16.92
C GLY A 53 -0.22 6.90 -17.48
N GLY A 54 -1.01 5.83 -17.46
CA GLY A 54 -0.66 4.54 -18.05
C GLY A 54 -1.10 4.40 -19.52
N VAL A 55 -0.94 3.19 -20.06
CA VAL A 55 -1.27 2.82 -21.44
C VAL A 55 -2.45 1.87 -21.56
N SER A 56 -2.92 1.31 -20.45
CA SER A 56 -4.06 0.38 -20.43
C SER A 56 -5.34 1.05 -20.91
N LYS A 57 -6.26 0.27 -21.46
CA LYS A 57 -7.48 0.77 -22.11
C LYS A 57 -8.73 0.25 -21.43
N GLU A 58 -9.89 0.75 -21.87
CA GLU A 58 -11.22 0.31 -21.43
C GLU A 58 -11.37 0.38 -19.91
N HIS A 59 -11.84 -0.69 -19.28
CA HIS A 59 -12.08 -0.78 -17.84
C HIS A 59 -10.79 -0.76 -17.00
N LEU A 60 -9.63 -0.99 -17.62
CA LEU A 60 -8.30 -0.93 -16.99
C LEU A 60 -7.61 0.43 -17.15
N TYR A 61 -8.31 1.41 -17.75
CA TYR A 61 -7.77 2.74 -18.03
C TYR A 61 -7.34 3.45 -16.75
N SER A 62 -6.10 3.92 -16.67
CA SER A 62 -5.02 3.79 -17.64
C SER A 62 -3.80 3.09 -17.02
N MET A 63 -3.59 3.17 -15.71
CA MET A 63 -2.40 2.69 -14.98
C MET A 63 -2.70 1.34 -14.30
N ASN A 64 -3.04 0.31 -15.10
CA ASN A 64 -3.15 -1.03 -14.53
C ASN A 64 -1.74 -1.60 -14.24
N LEU A 65 -1.52 -1.97 -13.00
CA LEU A 65 -0.26 -2.55 -12.50
C LEU A 65 -0.42 -4.05 -12.13
N SER A 66 -1.46 -4.71 -12.66
CA SER A 66 -1.74 -6.12 -12.36
C SER A 66 -1.65 -6.99 -13.61
N PHE A 67 -0.81 -8.00 -13.58
CA PHE A 67 -0.69 -9.01 -14.64
C PHE A 67 -1.90 -9.98 -14.72
N SER A 68 -2.78 -9.99 -13.71
CA SER A 68 -3.89 -10.95 -13.61
C SER A 68 -5.27 -10.38 -13.92
N ARG A 69 -5.37 -9.15 -14.45
CA ARG A 69 -6.66 -8.47 -14.70
C ARG A 69 -7.10 -8.48 -16.17
N GLY A 70 -6.41 -9.25 -17.03
CA GLY A 70 -6.78 -9.39 -18.44
C GLY A 70 -6.20 -8.33 -19.37
N ASP A 71 -5.22 -7.55 -18.90
CA ASP A 71 -4.42 -6.66 -19.74
C ASP A 71 -3.31 -7.44 -20.46
N SER A 72 -2.74 -6.84 -21.50
CA SER A 72 -1.51 -7.37 -22.08
C SER A 72 -0.34 -7.18 -21.12
N GLU A 73 0.56 -8.16 -21.08
CA GLU A 73 1.78 -8.07 -20.28
C GLU A 73 2.62 -6.85 -20.68
N GLU A 74 2.65 -6.50 -21.97
CA GLU A 74 3.34 -5.33 -22.50
C GLU A 74 2.81 -4.02 -21.87
N ASN A 75 1.48 -3.85 -21.80
CA ASN A 75 0.87 -2.68 -21.18
C ASN A 75 1.24 -2.58 -19.70
N VAL A 76 1.17 -3.69 -18.96
CA VAL A 76 1.48 -3.71 -17.53
C VAL A 76 2.97 -3.37 -17.31
N ARG A 77 3.88 -3.94 -18.11
CA ARG A 77 5.32 -3.62 -18.03
C ARG A 77 5.60 -2.16 -18.36
N GLU A 78 4.94 -1.61 -19.39
CA GLU A 78 5.07 -0.19 -19.74
C GLU A 78 4.54 0.72 -18.62
N ASN A 79 3.45 0.35 -17.95
CA ASN A 79 2.93 1.08 -16.80
C ASN A 79 3.93 1.08 -15.63
N PHE A 80 4.55 -0.05 -15.33
CA PHE A 80 5.62 -0.10 -14.31
C PHE A 80 6.85 0.71 -14.71
N ARG A 81 7.25 0.68 -15.98
CA ARG A 81 8.35 1.50 -16.49
C ARG A 81 8.06 2.99 -16.27
N ARG A 82 6.87 3.45 -16.64
CA ARG A 82 6.43 4.84 -16.43
C ARG A 82 6.42 5.22 -14.95
N MET A 83 5.89 4.37 -14.09
CA MET A 83 5.93 4.59 -12.65
C MET A 83 7.35 4.68 -12.11
N GLY A 84 8.24 3.77 -12.56
CA GLY A 84 9.65 3.77 -12.20
C GLY A 84 10.36 5.07 -12.60
N GLU A 85 10.14 5.56 -13.83
CA GLU A 85 10.70 6.82 -14.32
C GLU A 85 10.13 8.05 -13.60
N ALA A 86 8.84 8.01 -13.27
CA ALA A 86 8.19 9.11 -12.57
C ALA A 86 8.68 9.24 -11.13
N ILE A 87 8.67 8.15 -10.38
CA ILE A 87 9.06 8.12 -8.95
C ILE A 87 10.57 8.08 -8.76
N GLY A 88 11.31 7.40 -9.67
CA GLY A 88 12.77 7.30 -9.59
C GLY A 88 13.28 5.93 -9.13
N PHE A 89 12.61 4.83 -9.48
CA PHE A 89 13.07 3.48 -9.19
C PHE A 89 13.19 2.61 -10.46
N ASP A 90 14.01 1.57 -10.38
CA ASP A 90 14.14 0.55 -11.42
C ASP A 90 13.12 -0.57 -11.17
N PRO A 91 12.17 -0.85 -12.09
CA PRO A 91 11.21 -1.94 -11.95
C PRO A 91 11.83 -3.32 -11.73
N GLU A 92 13.04 -3.56 -12.23
CA GLU A 92 13.78 -4.82 -12.02
C GLU A 92 14.24 -5.01 -10.55
N LYS A 93 14.19 -3.95 -9.75
CA LYS A 93 14.48 -4.00 -8.31
C LYS A 93 13.26 -4.24 -7.43
N MET A 94 12.09 -4.34 -8.03
CA MET A 94 10.86 -4.64 -7.30
C MET A 94 10.85 -6.07 -6.77
N VAL A 95 10.28 -6.22 -5.58
CA VAL A 95 9.92 -7.50 -4.98
C VAL A 95 8.45 -7.44 -4.64
N PHE A 96 7.64 -8.29 -5.27
CA PHE A 96 6.19 -8.33 -5.06
C PHE A 96 5.83 -9.22 -3.87
N SER A 97 4.95 -8.76 -3.02
CA SER A 97 4.26 -9.62 -2.07
C SER A 97 3.37 -10.67 -2.80
N HIS A 98 2.90 -11.68 -2.06
CA HIS A 98 1.85 -12.60 -2.52
C HIS A 98 0.68 -12.53 -1.55
N GLN A 99 -0.15 -11.52 -1.73
CA GLN A 99 -1.20 -11.12 -0.80
C GLN A 99 -2.38 -12.07 -0.82
N THR A 100 -2.64 -12.69 0.32
CA THR A 100 -3.77 -13.61 0.56
C THR A 100 -4.51 -13.24 1.86
N HIS A 101 -4.29 -12.03 2.37
CA HIS A 101 -4.89 -11.47 3.57
C HIS A 101 -4.45 -12.21 4.87
N THR A 102 -3.19 -12.61 4.92
CA THR A 102 -2.52 -13.14 6.11
C THR A 102 -1.87 -12.03 6.93
N THR A 103 -1.06 -12.41 7.91
CA THR A 103 -0.16 -11.51 8.65
C THR A 103 1.31 -11.89 8.46
N ASN A 104 1.60 -12.72 7.47
CA ASN A 104 2.95 -13.19 7.21
C ASN A 104 3.81 -12.09 6.61
N ILE A 105 4.97 -11.88 7.21
CA ILE A 105 5.96 -10.89 6.80
C ILE A 105 7.21 -11.62 6.30
N ARG A 106 7.74 -11.17 5.16
CA ARG A 106 8.99 -11.70 4.60
C ARG A 106 10.09 -10.66 4.60
N LYS A 107 11.24 -11.01 5.15
CA LYS A 107 12.49 -10.31 4.91
C LYS A 107 12.97 -10.61 3.50
N VAL A 108 13.27 -9.55 2.73
CA VAL A 108 13.77 -9.65 1.35
C VAL A 108 15.10 -8.92 1.20
N THR A 109 15.90 -9.38 0.24
CA THR A 109 17.24 -8.89 -0.06
C THR A 109 17.36 -8.55 -1.55
N ARG A 110 18.53 -8.10 -2.00
CA ARG A 110 18.81 -7.88 -3.42
C ARG A 110 18.68 -9.15 -4.27
N GLU A 111 18.83 -10.33 -3.68
CA GLU A 111 18.63 -11.61 -4.35
C GLU A 111 17.18 -11.87 -4.74
N ASP A 112 16.23 -11.20 -4.03
CA ASP A 112 14.80 -11.29 -4.32
C ASP A 112 14.33 -10.33 -5.42
N CYS A 113 15.17 -9.39 -5.85
CA CYS A 113 14.81 -8.41 -6.89
C CYS A 113 14.27 -9.09 -8.15
N GLY A 114 13.19 -8.52 -8.71
CA GLY A 114 12.48 -9.04 -9.87
C GLY A 114 11.41 -10.09 -9.54
N LYS A 115 11.37 -10.66 -8.34
CA LYS A 115 10.37 -11.68 -7.97
C LYS A 115 8.95 -11.13 -8.02
N GLY A 116 8.14 -11.72 -8.89
CA GLY A 116 6.77 -11.31 -9.20
C GLY A 116 6.65 -10.34 -10.36
N PHE A 117 7.71 -9.70 -10.77
CA PHE A 117 7.77 -8.81 -11.95
C PHE A 117 8.45 -9.47 -13.17
N SER A 118 9.73 -9.76 -13.08
CA SER A 118 10.51 -10.38 -14.17
C SER A 118 10.96 -11.81 -13.88
N ARG A 119 10.77 -12.24 -12.64
CA ARG A 119 11.08 -13.60 -12.16
C ARG A 119 9.90 -14.16 -11.39
N GLU A 120 9.74 -15.48 -11.41
CA GLU A 120 8.75 -16.15 -10.58
C GLU A 120 9.07 -15.99 -9.09
N ARG A 121 8.01 -15.95 -8.27
CA ARG A 121 8.12 -15.98 -6.81
C ARG A 121 8.30 -17.42 -6.34
N ASP A 122 9.15 -17.62 -5.36
CA ASP A 122 9.40 -18.89 -4.68
C ASP A 122 8.73 -18.94 -3.29
N TYR A 123 7.78 -18.03 -3.05
CA TYR A 123 7.01 -17.92 -1.81
C TYR A 123 5.54 -17.62 -2.09
N GLN A 124 4.71 -17.96 -1.08
CA GLN A 124 3.26 -17.73 -1.08
C GLN A 124 2.82 -17.14 0.27
N ASP A 125 1.60 -16.59 0.31
CA ASP A 125 0.93 -16.12 1.54
C ASP A 125 1.76 -15.09 2.33
N ILE A 126 2.30 -14.11 1.64
CA ILE A 126 3.09 -13.01 2.19
C ILE A 126 2.35 -11.69 1.95
N ASP A 127 1.88 -11.07 3.02
CA ASP A 127 1.16 -9.80 2.99
C ASP A 127 2.01 -8.60 3.43
N GLY A 128 3.23 -8.83 3.90
CA GLY A 128 4.18 -7.76 4.21
C GLY A 128 5.60 -8.13 3.85
N LEU A 129 6.38 -7.11 3.49
CA LEU A 129 7.79 -7.21 3.13
C LEU A 129 8.61 -6.25 3.96
N ILE A 130 9.82 -6.66 4.37
CA ILE A 130 10.78 -5.80 5.05
C ILE A 130 12.16 -5.93 4.42
N THR A 131 12.94 -4.84 4.40
CA THR A 131 14.34 -4.85 3.96
C THR A 131 15.13 -3.71 4.61
N ASN A 132 16.45 -3.89 4.73
CA ASN A 132 17.41 -2.81 5.02
C ASN A 132 18.47 -2.70 3.92
N GLU A 133 18.26 -3.34 2.78
CA GLU A 133 19.19 -3.28 1.65
C GLU A 133 18.82 -2.15 0.69
N PRO A 134 19.71 -1.18 0.47
CA PRO A 134 19.48 -0.12 -0.51
C PRO A 134 19.28 -0.67 -1.92
N GLY A 135 18.33 -0.07 -2.65
CA GLY A 135 18.00 -0.43 -4.03
C GLY A 135 16.98 -1.56 -4.16
N VAL A 136 16.52 -2.18 -3.07
CA VAL A 136 15.37 -3.11 -3.09
C VAL A 136 14.08 -2.31 -3.01
N VAL A 137 13.13 -2.57 -3.92
CA VAL A 137 11.85 -1.88 -4.00
C VAL A 137 10.73 -2.81 -3.54
N LEU A 138 10.23 -2.60 -2.33
CA LEU A 138 9.09 -3.35 -1.80
C LEU A 138 7.81 -2.94 -2.55
N THR A 139 7.04 -3.92 -3.03
CA THR A 139 5.85 -3.65 -3.83
C THR A 139 4.66 -4.49 -3.36
N THR A 140 3.56 -3.81 -3.08
CA THR A 140 2.27 -4.37 -2.68
C THR A 140 1.14 -3.74 -3.49
N PHE A 141 0.01 -4.42 -3.60
CA PHE A 141 -1.10 -4.05 -4.47
C PHE A 141 -2.38 -3.81 -3.69
N TYR A 142 -3.16 -2.82 -4.10
CA TYR A 142 -4.37 -2.41 -3.40
C TYR A 142 -5.49 -2.08 -4.39
N ALA A 143 -6.71 -2.49 -4.03
CA ALA A 143 -7.93 -1.92 -4.57
C ALA A 143 -8.62 -1.12 -3.46
N ASP A 144 -8.90 -1.78 -2.34
CA ASP A 144 -9.66 -1.22 -1.21
C ASP A 144 -8.90 -1.31 0.13
N CYS A 145 -8.01 -2.31 0.27
CA CYS A 145 -7.27 -2.56 1.50
C CYS A 145 -6.25 -1.48 1.82
N VAL A 146 -5.79 -1.45 3.06
CA VAL A 146 -4.96 -0.39 3.64
C VAL A 146 -3.47 -0.66 3.43
N PRO A 147 -2.71 0.22 2.77
CA PRO A 147 -1.25 0.21 2.77
C PRO A 147 -0.68 0.70 4.10
N ILE A 148 0.31 -0.02 4.63
CA ILE A 148 1.06 0.42 5.81
C ILE A 148 2.53 0.54 5.44
N PHE A 149 3.05 1.75 5.48
CA PHE A 149 4.46 2.07 5.26
C PHE A 149 5.14 2.25 6.61
N LEU A 150 6.28 1.59 6.80
CA LEU A 150 7.13 1.73 7.96
C LEU A 150 8.54 2.08 7.51
N VAL A 151 9.13 3.07 8.16
CA VAL A 151 10.50 3.52 7.88
C VAL A 151 11.25 3.66 9.18
N ASP A 152 12.42 3.01 9.28
CA ASP A 152 13.38 3.17 10.35
C ASP A 152 14.59 3.97 9.85
N PRO A 153 14.69 5.27 10.13
CA PRO A 153 15.82 6.07 9.68
C PRO A 153 17.12 5.75 10.43
N VAL A 154 17.05 5.13 11.61
CA VAL A 154 18.23 4.76 12.41
C VAL A 154 18.88 3.49 11.87
N LYS A 155 18.06 2.47 11.57
CA LYS A 155 18.53 1.18 11.03
C LYS A 155 18.56 1.15 9.51
N LYS A 156 18.08 2.22 8.85
CA LYS A 156 17.93 2.32 7.40
C LYS A 156 17.13 1.13 6.83
N ALA A 157 16.03 0.81 7.51
CA ALA A 157 15.15 -0.29 7.16
C ALA A 157 13.76 0.22 6.78
N ILE A 158 13.09 -0.51 5.90
CA ILE A 158 11.74 -0.22 5.48
C ILE A 158 10.85 -1.46 5.60
N GLY A 159 9.56 -1.23 5.85
CA GLY A 159 8.52 -2.24 5.83
C GLY A 159 7.32 -1.74 5.03
N LEU A 160 6.69 -2.63 4.27
CA LEU A 160 5.48 -2.34 3.52
C LEU A 160 4.51 -3.51 3.66
N SER A 161 3.30 -3.24 4.18
CA SER A 161 2.33 -4.28 4.49
C SER A 161 0.96 -3.98 3.92
N HIS A 162 0.28 -5.04 3.48
CA HIS A 162 -1.09 -5.03 3.00
C HIS A 162 -2.04 -5.40 4.14
N SER A 163 -2.80 -4.44 4.64
CA SER A 163 -3.75 -4.63 5.73
C SER A 163 -5.19 -4.63 5.20
N GLY A 164 -5.66 -5.78 4.76
CA GLY A 164 -7.09 -6.02 4.64
C GLY A 164 -7.72 -6.21 6.02
N TRP A 165 -9.04 -6.34 6.14
CA TRP A 165 -9.71 -6.48 7.44
C TRP A 165 -9.17 -7.66 8.28
N ARG A 166 -8.78 -8.78 7.64
CA ARG A 166 -8.16 -9.93 8.33
C ARG A 166 -6.78 -9.57 8.89
N GLY A 167 -5.96 -8.88 8.08
CA GLY A 167 -4.65 -8.39 8.50
C GLY A 167 -4.77 -7.36 9.63
N THR A 168 -5.78 -6.48 9.58
CA THR A 168 -6.06 -5.50 10.65
C THR A 168 -6.42 -6.19 11.96
N VAL A 169 -7.34 -7.16 11.95
CA VAL A 169 -7.69 -7.95 13.15
C VAL A 169 -6.50 -8.75 13.64
N GLY A 170 -5.74 -9.36 12.71
CA GLY A 170 -4.51 -10.10 12.99
C GLY A 170 -3.31 -9.25 13.37
N LYS A 171 -3.45 -7.90 13.39
CA LYS A 171 -2.38 -6.96 13.80
C LYS A 171 -1.15 -6.98 12.90
N ILE A 172 -1.33 -7.05 11.58
CA ILE A 172 -0.20 -7.13 10.62
C ILE A 172 0.83 -6.00 10.79
N SER A 173 0.39 -4.80 11.21
CA SER A 173 1.33 -3.70 11.51
C SER A 173 2.26 -4.03 12.66
N GLN A 174 1.75 -4.67 13.72
CA GLN A 174 2.56 -5.10 14.86
C GLN A 174 3.52 -6.22 14.46
N GLU A 175 3.04 -7.19 13.66
CA GLU A 175 3.87 -8.26 13.11
C GLU A 175 5.00 -7.71 12.23
N THR A 176 4.72 -6.68 11.43
CA THR A 176 5.75 -6.04 10.60
C THR A 176 6.80 -5.35 11.47
N ILE A 177 6.38 -4.61 12.50
CA ILE A 177 7.29 -3.96 13.46
C ILE A 177 8.12 -5.03 14.19
N HIS A 178 7.50 -6.11 14.64
CA HIS A 178 8.18 -7.21 15.31
C HIS A 178 9.26 -7.85 14.41
N CYS A 179 8.93 -8.14 13.16
CA CYS A 179 9.90 -8.63 12.18
C CYS A 179 11.06 -7.65 11.93
N MET A 180 10.79 -6.32 11.92
CA MET A 180 11.84 -5.30 11.82
C MET A 180 12.71 -5.26 13.08
N GLN A 181 12.13 -5.43 14.27
CA GLN A 181 12.88 -5.52 15.53
C GLN A 181 13.82 -6.74 15.53
N GLU A 182 13.30 -7.91 15.18
CA GLU A 182 14.09 -9.15 15.15
C GLU A 182 15.17 -9.13 14.06
N SER A 183 14.86 -8.60 12.88
CA SER A 183 15.76 -8.63 11.72
C SER A 183 16.83 -7.56 11.74
N TYR A 184 16.53 -6.37 12.30
CA TYR A 184 17.39 -5.18 12.17
C TYR A 184 17.67 -4.49 13.51
N GLY A 185 17.01 -4.92 14.60
CA GLY A 185 17.08 -4.24 15.90
C GLY A 185 16.39 -2.87 15.86
N SER A 186 15.36 -2.70 15.04
CA SER A 186 14.52 -1.51 15.02
C SER A 186 13.82 -1.31 16.35
N ARG A 187 13.65 -0.07 16.79
CA ARG A 187 12.87 0.24 17.98
C ARG A 187 11.58 0.95 17.57
N PRO A 188 10.42 0.60 18.14
CA PRO A 188 9.15 1.21 17.78
C PRO A 188 9.14 2.74 17.84
N GLU A 189 9.86 3.33 18.81
CA GLU A 189 9.99 4.78 18.97
C GLU A 189 10.81 5.48 17.88
N ASP A 190 11.60 4.74 17.12
CA ASP A 190 12.40 5.26 16.01
C ASP A 190 11.64 5.18 14.66
N LEU A 191 10.52 4.43 14.63
CA LEU A 191 9.79 4.18 13.40
C LEU A 191 8.89 5.36 13.01
N LEU A 192 8.93 5.70 11.73
CA LEU A 192 7.92 6.51 11.08
C LEU A 192 6.92 5.58 10.41
N ALA A 193 5.63 5.82 10.63
CA ALA A 193 4.55 5.06 10.03
C ALA A 193 3.63 5.95 9.20
N ALA A 194 3.21 5.47 8.04
CA ALA A 194 2.20 6.12 7.24
C ALA A 194 1.15 5.09 6.78
N VAL A 195 -0.11 5.52 6.79
CA VAL A 195 -1.25 4.73 6.33
C VAL A 195 -1.73 5.33 5.02
N GLY A 196 -1.74 4.51 3.97
CA GLY A 196 -2.04 4.97 2.62
C GLY A 196 -3.54 4.98 2.29
N PRO A 197 -3.87 5.42 1.06
CA PRO A 197 -5.24 5.45 0.58
C PRO A 197 -5.91 4.08 0.62
N SER A 198 -7.16 4.05 1.07
CA SER A 198 -7.99 2.84 1.16
C SER A 198 -9.45 3.18 0.95
N ILE A 199 -10.31 2.18 0.95
CA ILE A 199 -11.76 2.37 0.96
C ILE A 199 -12.18 3.18 2.20
N CYS A 200 -13.05 4.16 2.03
CA CYS A 200 -13.55 4.95 3.17
C CYS A 200 -14.66 4.20 3.91
N GLN A 201 -14.87 4.56 5.16
CA GLN A 201 -15.90 3.96 6.03
C GLN A 201 -17.29 3.94 5.39
N ASP A 202 -17.70 5.04 4.76
CA ASP A 202 -19.04 5.15 4.15
C ASP A 202 -19.24 4.22 2.94
N CYS A 203 -18.16 3.75 2.33
CA CYS A 203 -18.18 2.82 1.20
C CYS A 203 -17.97 1.36 1.62
N TYR A 204 -17.47 1.10 2.84
CA TYR A 204 -17.08 -0.24 3.27
C TYR A 204 -18.15 -0.92 4.12
N GLU A 205 -19.18 -1.44 3.43
CA GLU A 205 -20.23 -2.22 4.08
C GLU A 205 -19.77 -3.67 4.30
N VAL A 206 -19.92 -4.15 5.53
CA VAL A 206 -19.56 -5.51 5.95
C VAL A 206 -20.70 -6.19 6.69
N SER A 207 -20.62 -7.52 6.77
CA SER A 207 -21.55 -8.35 7.54
C SER A 207 -21.15 -8.47 9.01
N LYS A 208 -22.08 -8.95 9.81
CA LYS A 208 -21.92 -9.07 11.27
C LYS A 208 -20.74 -9.97 11.66
N ASP A 209 -20.45 -11.03 10.91
CA ASP A 209 -19.35 -11.95 11.18
C ASP A 209 -17.97 -11.26 11.13
N VAL A 210 -17.80 -10.27 10.23
CA VAL A 210 -16.60 -9.43 10.19
C VAL A 210 -16.51 -8.59 11.46
N ILE A 211 -17.63 -7.94 11.86
CA ILE A 211 -17.66 -7.10 13.06
C ILE A 211 -17.39 -7.92 14.32
N ASP A 212 -17.90 -9.13 14.40
CA ASP A 212 -17.62 -10.01 15.56
C ASP A 212 -16.12 -10.26 15.70
N ARG A 213 -15.37 -10.42 14.59
CA ARG A 213 -13.90 -10.52 14.62
C ARG A 213 -13.22 -9.23 15.13
N PHE A 214 -13.75 -8.06 14.76
CA PHE A 214 -13.23 -6.79 15.30
C PHE A 214 -13.53 -6.64 16.79
N LYS A 215 -14.70 -7.07 17.24
CA LYS A 215 -15.06 -7.07 18.68
C LYS A 215 -14.15 -7.98 19.50
N ASP A 216 -13.76 -9.14 18.94
CA ASP A 216 -12.84 -10.08 19.59
C ASP A 216 -11.40 -9.51 19.60
N GLY A 217 -11.00 -8.82 18.55
CA GLY A 217 -9.62 -8.32 18.36
C GLY A 217 -9.31 -6.96 18.97
N PHE A 218 -10.34 -6.17 19.33
CA PHE A 218 -10.18 -4.80 19.83
C PHE A 218 -11.00 -4.51 21.08
N ALA A 219 -10.41 -3.77 22.03
CA ALA A 219 -11.09 -3.36 23.25
C ALA A 219 -12.33 -2.51 22.93
N ARG A 220 -13.40 -2.73 23.71
CA ARG A 220 -14.75 -2.11 23.51
C ARG A 220 -14.71 -0.59 23.37
N LYS A 221 -13.76 0.08 24.03
CA LYS A 221 -13.63 1.54 23.97
C LYS A 221 -13.34 2.08 22.57
N TYR A 222 -12.79 1.25 21.65
CA TYR A 222 -12.48 1.62 20.27
C TYR A 222 -13.62 1.34 19.28
N TRP A 223 -14.63 0.55 19.65
CA TRP A 223 -15.69 0.15 18.72
C TRP A 223 -16.41 1.30 18.04
N PRO A 224 -16.75 2.42 18.73
CA PRO A 224 -17.42 3.55 18.08
C PRO A 224 -16.61 4.22 16.97
N GLU A 225 -15.27 4.07 16.99
CA GLU A 225 -14.36 4.60 15.98
C GLU A 225 -14.14 3.60 14.84
N LEU A 226 -14.34 2.30 15.10
CA LEU A 226 -14.07 1.24 14.13
C LEU A 226 -15.29 0.95 13.25
N PHE A 227 -16.51 0.98 13.78
CA PHE A 227 -17.69 0.62 12.99
C PHE A 227 -18.98 1.21 13.57
N TYR A 228 -19.99 1.32 12.72
CA TYR A 228 -21.38 1.58 13.15
C TYR A 228 -22.37 0.68 12.42
N GLU A 229 -23.52 0.41 13.07
CA GLU A 229 -24.60 -0.40 12.50
C GLU A 229 -25.55 0.46 11.66
N LYS A 230 -25.93 -0.04 10.51
CA LYS A 230 -26.92 0.58 9.61
C LYS A 230 -28.33 0.05 9.91
N PRO A 231 -29.39 0.81 9.54
CA PRO A 231 -30.78 0.35 9.71
C PRO A 231 -31.12 -0.98 9.03
N ASN A 232 -30.34 -1.37 8.01
CA ASN A 232 -30.52 -2.64 7.28
C ASN A 232 -29.82 -3.85 7.96
N GLY A 233 -29.26 -3.69 9.14
CA GLY A 233 -28.53 -4.74 9.86
C GLY A 233 -27.12 -5.05 9.34
N LYS A 234 -26.63 -4.24 8.38
CA LYS A 234 -25.25 -4.23 7.93
C LYS A 234 -24.43 -3.22 8.72
N TYR A 235 -23.13 -3.28 8.58
CA TYR A 235 -22.19 -2.41 9.29
C TYR A 235 -21.30 -1.67 8.31
N GLN A 236 -20.93 -0.44 8.66
CA GLN A 236 -19.86 0.29 8.02
C GLN A 236 -18.59 0.16 8.87
N LEU A 237 -17.50 -0.28 8.25
CA LEU A 237 -16.22 -0.51 8.88
C LEU A 237 -15.23 0.59 8.46
N ASN A 238 -14.47 1.11 9.43
CA ASN A 238 -13.43 2.12 9.20
C ASN A 238 -12.07 1.46 8.95
#